data_3323d58da1891e9a3f973e9f9653d411
#
_entry.id   3323d58da1891e9a3f973e9f9653d411
#
_cell.length_a   1.000
_cell.length_b   1.000
_cell.length_c   1.000
_cell.angle_alpha   90.00
_cell.angle_beta   90.00
_cell.angle_gamma   90.00
#
_symmetry.space_group_name_H-M   'P 1'
#
loop_
_entity.id
_entity.type
_entity.pdbx_description
1 polymer ?
#
loop_
_entity_poly.entity_id
_entity_poly.type
_entity_poly.pdbx_seq_one_letter_code
_entity_poly.pdbx_strand_id
1 'polypeptide(L)'
;MSARPGIVLVHGAWADGSCWTDVIERLQADGYRVTAPQFPMTSLDADVARLRQVLDLQDGPVIVAGHSYGGQVITALGADTDNVVGLVYIAAFGLDQGESLSRLLSQGPPCPALAHLFTDKQRFGWLSQDDFVDHFAADVDPVRAKAMYAVQQGLASSAFTDVMGVPAWRSLPSWYLVATEDQAIPPDAERQFASRMGATTIEIPSGHLAMVSHPAEVTELIKTAAETSDVTTSRT
;
A
#
# COMPACT_ATOMS: atom_id res chain seq x y z
N MET A 1 -21.34 19.72 -10.88
CA MET A 1 -20.85 18.33 -10.88
C MET A 1 -19.65 18.31 -9.95
N SER A 2 -19.69 17.52 -8.89
CA SER A 2 -18.53 17.28 -8.03
C SER A 2 -17.38 16.77 -8.92
N ALA A 3 -16.16 17.26 -8.71
CA ALA A 3 -15.01 16.77 -9.46
C ALA A 3 -14.68 15.38 -8.96
N ARG A 4 -14.45 14.43 -9.88
CA ARG A 4 -13.98 13.08 -9.51
C ARG A 4 -12.76 13.17 -8.58
N PRO A 5 -12.68 12.34 -7.51
CA PRO A 5 -11.50 12.30 -6.66
C PRO A 5 -10.23 12.04 -7.47
N GLY A 6 -9.14 12.71 -7.09
CA GLY A 6 -7.80 12.32 -7.53
C GLY A 6 -7.38 11.01 -6.88
N ILE A 7 -6.45 10.29 -7.48
CA ILE A 7 -5.91 9.03 -6.97
C ILE A 7 -4.44 9.21 -6.65
N VAL A 8 -4.04 8.90 -5.41
CA VAL A 8 -2.64 8.86 -5.00
C VAL A 8 -2.27 7.41 -4.65
N LEU A 9 -1.24 6.87 -5.31
CA LEU A 9 -0.79 5.49 -5.18
C LEU A 9 0.53 5.43 -4.41
N VAL A 10 0.54 4.73 -3.29
CA VAL A 10 1.66 4.63 -2.35
C VAL A 10 2.27 3.23 -2.45
N HIS A 11 3.50 3.15 -2.95
CA HIS A 11 4.21 1.88 -3.08
C HIS A 11 4.70 1.32 -1.73
N GLY A 12 4.97 0.03 -1.67
CA GLY A 12 5.53 -0.66 -0.52
C GLY A 12 7.06 -0.58 -0.43
N ALA A 13 7.62 -1.28 0.57
CA ALA A 13 9.05 -1.53 0.66
C ALA A 13 9.55 -2.30 -0.57
N TRP A 14 10.81 -2.16 -0.88
CA TRP A 14 11.50 -2.88 -1.99
C TRP A 14 10.88 -2.66 -3.37
N ALA A 15 10.04 -1.65 -3.50
CA ALA A 15 9.38 -1.23 -4.73
C ALA A 15 9.55 0.29 -4.94
N ASP A 16 9.00 0.81 -6.00
CA ASP A 16 8.90 2.22 -6.31
C ASP A 16 7.56 2.52 -7.03
N GLY A 17 7.30 3.79 -7.33
CA GLY A 17 6.05 4.20 -7.98
C GLY A 17 5.76 3.53 -9.32
N SER A 18 6.77 2.97 -9.99
CA SER A 18 6.58 2.28 -11.28
C SER A 18 5.89 0.92 -11.15
N CYS A 19 5.83 0.34 -9.94
CA CYS A 19 5.07 -0.89 -9.70
C CYS A 19 3.56 -0.72 -9.98
N TRP A 20 3.08 0.52 -10.01
CA TRP A 20 1.71 0.88 -10.32
C TRP A 20 1.42 1.15 -11.81
N THR A 21 2.40 1.01 -12.71
CA THR A 21 2.28 1.43 -14.13
C THR A 21 1.00 0.94 -14.79
N ASP A 22 0.68 -0.36 -14.69
CA ASP A 22 -0.49 -0.93 -15.35
C ASP A 22 -1.82 -0.43 -14.74
N VAL A 23 -1.83 -0.11 -13.45
CA VAL A 23 -2.98 0.51 -12.75
C VAL A 23 -3.10 1.98 -13.13
N ILE A 24 -1.99 2.71 -13.22
CA ILE A 24 -1.96 4.12 -13.65
C ILE A 24 -2.55 4.27 -15.04
N GLU A 25 -2.09 3.47 -16.00
CA GLU A 25 -2.58 3.50 -17.39
C GLU A 25 -4.10 3.27 -17.47
N ARG A 26 -4.62 2.30 -16.71
CA ARG A 26 -6.06 1.99 -16.67
C ARG A 26 -6.86 3.13 -16.05
N LEU A 27 -6.44 3.65 -14.90
CA LEU A 27 -7.12 4.78 -14.24
C LEU A 27 -7.11 6.04 -15.11
N GLN A 28 -5.99 6.34 -15.78
CA GLN A 28 -5.87 7.47 -16.70
C GLN A 28 -6.76 7.30 -17.93
N ALA A 29 -6.86 6.08 -18.49
CA ALA A 29 -7.77 5.77 -19.59
C ALA A 29 -9.24 6.00 -19.20
N ASP A 30 -9.60 5.77 -17.94
CA ASP A 30 -10.91 6.05 -17.37
C ASP A 30 -11.09 7.53 -16.93
N GLY A 31 -10.09 8.39 -17.17
CA GLY A 31 -10.15 9.84 -16.93
C GLY A 31 -9.87 10.27 -15.50
N TYR A 32 -9.26 9.42 -14.65
CA TYR A 32 -8.78 9.82 -13.33
C TYR A 32 -7.47 10.58 -13.39
N ARG A 33 -7.29 11.54 -12.47
CA ARG A 33 -5.99 12.15 -12.19
C ARG A 33 -5.24 11.23 -11.23
N VAL A 34 -4.05 10.77 -11.61
CA VAL A 34 -3.27 9.80 -10.85
C VAL A 34 -1.89 10.35 -10.53
N THR A 35 -1.45 10.15 -9.30
CA THR A 35 -0.10 10.47 -8.83
C THR A 35 0.47 9.28 -8.08
N ALA A 36 1.67 8.81 -8.44
CA ALA A 36 2.41 7.74 -7.78
C ALA A 36 3.80 8.25 -7.36
N PRO A 37 3.91 8.91 -6.20
CA PRO A 37 5.17 9.51 -5.75
C PRO A 37 6.19 8.47 -5.34
N GLN A 38 7.48 8.88 -5.34
CA GLN A 38 8.57 8.15 -4.73
C GLN A 38 8.72 8.56 -3.26
N PHE A 39 9.06 7.59 -2.40
CA PHE A 39 9.22 7.79 -0.97
C PHE A 39 10.68 7.64 -0.54
N PRO A 40 11.15 8.39 0.49
CA PRO A 40 12.52 8.32 0.99
C PRO A 40 12.90 6.97 1.60
N MET A 41 11.94 6.21 2.15
CA MET A 41 12.13 4.91 2.82
C MET A 41 13.09 4.97 4.03
N THR A 42 13.28 6.15 4.62
CA THR A 42 14.23 6.41 5.72
C THR A 42 13.60 6.34 7.11
N SER A 43 12.31 6.59 7.23
CA SER A 43 11.47 6.41 8.42
C SER A 43 9.99 6.52 8.04
N LEU A 44 9.10 6.01 8.89
CA LEU A 44 7.66 6.19 8.69
C LEU A 44 7.28 7.68 8.64
N ASP A 45 7.82 8.49 9.56
CA ASP A 45 7.53 9.93 9.61
C ASP A 45 7.96 10.66 8.34
N ALA A 46 9.14 10.31 7.76
CA ALA A 46 9.61 10.91 6.52
C ALA A 46 8.71 10.55 5.33
N ASP A 47 8.24 9.31 5.27
CA ASP A 47 7.37 8.84 4.22
C ASP A 47 5.96 9.45 4.34
N VAL A 48 5.43 9.58 5.56
CA VAL A 48 4.18 10.30 5.83
C VAL A 48 4.29 11.77 5.47
N ALA A 49 5.39 12.43 5.83
CA ALA A 49 5.63 13.83 5.48
C ALA A 49 5.68 14.02 3.94
N ARG A 50 6.32 13.07 3.23
CA ARG A 50 6.32 13.06 1.76
C ARG A 50 4.92 12.88 1.19
N LEU A 51 4.12 11.96 1.74
CA LEU A 51 2.73 11.77 1.30
C LEU A 51 1.90 13.04 1.52
N ARG A 52 2.01 13.70 2.68
CA ARG A 52 1.33 14.98 2.95
C ARG A 52 1.68 16.05 1.93
N GLN A 53 2.97 16.22 1.58
CA GLN A 53 3.40 17.14 0.52
C GLN A 53 2.72 16.87 -0.82
N VAL A 54 2.53 15.59 -1.15
CA VAL A 54 1.84 15.21 -2.40
C VAL A 54 0.35 15.50 -2.31
N LEU A 55 -0.28 15.26 -1.16
CA LEU A 55 -1.69 15.57 -0.93
C LEU A 55 -1.97 17.07 -0.99
N ASP A 56 -1.07 17.91 -0.49
CA ASP A 56 -1.15 19.38 -0.57
C ASP A 56 -1.14 19.92 -2.02
N LEU A 57 -0.61 19.12 -2.96
CA LEU A 57 -0.60 19.47 -4.40
C LEU A 57 -1.86 18.99 -5.14
N GLN A 58 -2.76 18.28 -4.45
CA GLN A 58 -3.97 17.78 -5.10
C GLN A 58 -5.13 18.78 -4.97
N ASP A 59 -5.78 19.08 -6.08
CA ASP A 59 -7.00 19.88 -6.10
C ASP A 59 -8.23 19.01 -5.83
N GLY A 60 -8.92 19.24 -4.72
CA GLY A 60 -10.16 18.57 -4.35
C GLY A 60 -9.97 17.21 -3.66
N PRO A 61 -11.03 16.36 -3.60
CA PRO A 61 -11.00 15.10 -2.88
C PRO A 61 -10.04 14.09 -3.49
N VAL A 62 -9.45 13.23 -2.64
CA VAL A 62 -8.43 12.24 -3.01
C VAL A 62 -8.76 10.87 -2.40
N ILE A 63 -8.65 9.82 -3.19
CA ILE A 63 -8.50 8.45 -2.72
C ILE A 63 -7.00 8.13 -2.64
N VAL A 64 -6.57 7.60 -1.50
CA VAL A 64 -5.18 7.17 -1.31
C VAL A 64 -5.13 5.65 -1.25
N ALA A 65 -4.38 5.02 -2.17
CA ALA A 65 -4.20 3.58 -2.20
C ALA A 65 -2.78 3.20 -1.81
N GLY A 66 -2.62 2.31 -0.83
CA GLY A 66 -1.33 1.85 -0.33
C GLY A 66 -1.14 0.35 -0.50
N HIS A 67 0.03 -0.04 -1.02
CA HIS A 67 0.46 -1.43 -1.12
C HIS A 67 1.46 -1.76 -0.01
N SER A 68 1.31 -2.93 0.63
CA SER A 68 2.29 -3.44 1.60
C SER A 68 2.64 -2.42 2.71
N TYR A 69 3.91 -2.05 2.87
CA TYR A 69 4.36 -0.96 3.74
C TYR A 69 3.66 0.38 3.42
N GLY A 70 3.30 0.62 2.16
CA GLY A 70 2.49 1.80 1.80
C GLY A 70 1.16 1.86 2.54
N GLY A 71 0.58 0.73 2.94
CA GLY A 71 -0.57 0.66 3.85
C GLY A 71 -0.27 1.23 5.23
N GLN A 72 0.93 0.96 5.80
CA GLN A 72 1.37 1.60 7.04
C GLN A 72 1.49 3.12 6.88
N VAL A 73 2.03 3.59 5.75
CA VAL A 73 2.18 5.02 5.47
C VAL A 73 0.82 5.72 5.39
N ILE A 74 -0.15 5.17 4.65
CA ILE A 74 -1.49 5.78 4.55
C ILE A 74 -2.26 5.69 5.88
N THR A 75 -2.05 4.63 6.67
CA THR A 75 -2.60 4.49 8.01
C THR A 75 -2.10 5.59 8.95
N ALA A 76 -0.81 5.94 8.85
CA ALA A 76 -0.16 6.95 9.70
C ALA A 76 -0.52 8.40 9.32
N LEU A 77 -1.33 8.64 8.30
CA LEU A 77 -1.90 9.97 8.04
C LEU A 77 -2.72 10.49 9.23
N GLY A 78 -3.33 9.61 10.02
CA GLY A 78 -4.12 10.02 11.18
C GLY A 78 -5.45 10.68 10.78
N ALA A 79 -5.96 11.57 11.66
CA ALA A 79 -7.23 12.26 11.45
C ALA A 79 -7.10 13.55 10.62
N ASP A 80 -5.88 14.10 10.48
CA ASP A 80 -5.63 15.39 9.81
C ASP A 80 -5.40 15.18 8.30
N THR A 81 -6.48 14.92 7.57
CA THR A 81 -6.43 14.62 6.13
C THR A 81 -7.60 15.30 5.44
N ASP A 82 -7.58 16.63 5.36
CA ASP A 82 -8.72 17.45 4.91
C ASP A 82 -9.26 17.08 3.53
N ASN A 83 -8.40 16.62 2.62
CA ASN A 83 -8.78 16.27 1.25
C ASN A 83 -8.86 14.76 0.99
N VAL A 84 -8.48 13.89 1.93
CA VAL A 84 -8.57 12.43 1.76
C VAL A 84 -9.98 11.97 2.11
N VAL A 85 -10.65 11.34 1.15
CA VAL A 85 -12.04 10.88 1.30
C VAL A 85 -12.17 9.35 1.39
N GLY A 86 -11.08 8.61 1.24
CA GLY A 86 -11.07 7.15 1.38
C GLY A 86 -9.69 6.55 1.24
N LEU A 87 -9.51 5.38 1.85
CA LEU A 87 -8.27 4.61 1.88
C LEU A 87 -8.46 3.25 1.22
N VAL A 88 -7.54 2.88 0.33
CA VAL A 88 -7.54 1.55 -0.32
C VAL A 88 -6.26 0.81 0.05
N TYR A 89 -6.39 -0.38 0.59
CA TYR A 89 -5.30 -1.24 1.00
C TYR A 89 -5.16 -2.40 0.02
N ILE A 90 -3.99 -2.59 -0.56
CA ILE A 90 -3.71 -3.66 -1.52
C ILE A 90 -2.62 -4.56 -0.93
N ALA A 91 -2.97 -5.77 -0.47
CA ALA A 91 -2.03 -6.69 0.19
C ALA A 91 -1.14 -5.93 1.21
N ALA A 92 -1.76 -5.23 2.18
CA ALA A 92 -1.10 -4.14 2.87
C ALA A 92 -1.24 -4.20 4.40
N PHE A 93 -0.27 -3.61 5.09
CA PHE A 93 -0.31 -3.49 6.54
C PHE A 93 -1.32 -2.42 6.99
N GLY A 94 -2.31 -2.84 7.79
CA GLY A 94 -3.32 -1.96 8.39
C GLY A 94 -3.18 -1.94 9.90
N LEU A 95 -2.12 -1.27 10.41
CA LEU A 95 -1.78 -1.24 11.83
C LEU A 95 -2.83 -0.48 12.65
N ASP A 96 -3.01 -0.93 13.90
CA ASP A 96 -3.74 -0.17 14.91
C ASP A 96 -2.78 0.63 15.81
N GLN A 97 -3.33 1.54 16.59
CA GLN A 97 -2.57 2.37 17.53
C GLN A 97 -1.73 1.52 18.50
N GLY A 98 -0.44 1.85 18.61
CA GLY A 98 0.50 1.14 19.46
C GLY A 98 1.15 -0.09 18.82
N GLU A 99 0.75 -0.48 17.60
CA GLU A 99 1.39 -1.57 16.85
C GLU A 99 2.63 -1.07 16.09
N SER A 100 3.52 -2.00 15.76
CA SER A 100 4.66 -1.80 14.84
C SER A 100 4.84 -3.02 13.95
N LEU A 101 5.46 -2.85 12.77
CA LEU A 101 5.71 -3.98 11.86
C LEU A 101 6.54 -5.08 12.53
N SER A 102 7.61 -4.70 13.23
CA SER A 102 8.49 -5.67 13.91
C SER A 102 7.73 -6.53 14.90
N ARG A 103 6.78 -5.93 15.65
CA ARG A 103 5.95 -6.68 16.59
C ARG A 103 4.99 -7.63 15.89
N LEU A 104 4.32 -7.18 14.83
CA LEU A 104 3.40 -8.02 14.06
C LEU A 104 4.13 -9.19 13.39
N LEU A 105 5.26 -8.92 12.74
CA LEU A 105 6.07 -9.96 12.10
C LEU A 105 6.64 -10.97 13.11
N SER A 106 7.00 -10.55 14.32
CA SER A 106 7.51 -11.46 15.37
C SER A 106 6.44 -12.35 15.99
N GLN A 107 5.18 -11.98 15.89
CA GLN A 107 4.05 -12.72 16.46
C GLN A 107 3.31 -13.57 15.41
N GLY A 108 3.51 -13.27 14.14
CA GLY A 108 2.91 -13.98 13.00
C GLY A 108 3.67 -15.23 12.58
N PRO A 109 3.12 -16.01 11.65
CA PRO A 109 3.85 -17.10 11.02
C PRO A 109 5.04 -16.57 10.20
N PRO A 110 6.05 -17.40 9.91
CA PRO A 110 7.14 -17.01 9.01
C PRO A 110 6.62 -16.58 7.63
N CYS A 111 7.19 -15.52 7.11
CA CYS A 111 6.89 -15.01 5.77
C CYS A 111 7.99 -15.42 4.81
N PRO A 112 7.74 -16.31 3.83
CA PRO A 112 8.78 -16.79 2.91
C PRO A 112 9.55 -15.67 2.22
N ALA A 113 8.88 -14.63 1.77
CA ALA A 113 9.50 -13.48 1.12
C ALA A 113 10.50 -12.71 2.02
N LEU A 114 10.43 -12.88 3.35
CA LEU A 114 11.29 -12.20 4.32
C LEU A 114 12.33 -13.15 4.94
N ALA A 115 12.42 -14.40 4.48
CA ALA A 115 13.23 -15.44 5.11
C ALA A 115 14.74 -15.10 5.15
N HIS A 116 15.25 -14.42 4.11
CA HIS A 116 16.65 -14.03 4.00
C HIS A 116 16.80 -12.50 3.90
N LEU A 117 15.88 -11.77 4.57
CA LEU A 117 16.01 -10.31 4.71
C LEU A 117 17.36 -9.98 5.37
N PHE A 118 18.17 -9.18 4.71
CA PHE A 118 19.46 -8.74 5.26
C PHE A 118 19.50 -7.22 5.42
N THR A 119 20.34 -6.76 6.33
CA THR A 119 20.49 -5.34 6.65
C THR A 119 21.88 -4.86 6.23
N ASP A 120 21.94 -3.77 5.49
CA ASP A 120 23.20 -3.14 5.10
C ASP A 120 23.85 -2.34 6.25
N LYS A 121 25.03 -1.77 5.96
CA LYS A 121 25.79 -0.96 6.95
C LYS A 121 25.07 0.32 7.38
N GLN A 122 24.17 0.84 6.55
CA GLN A 122 23.35 2.02 6.80
C GLN A 122 22.03 1.66 7.49
N ARG A 123 21.82 0.38 7.84
CA ARG A 123 20.63 -0.15 8.50
C ARG A 123 19.37 -0.13 7.63
N PHE A 124 19.52 -0.34 6.31
CA PHE A 124 18.40 -0.61 5.42
C PHE A 124 18.27 -2.10 5.21
N GLY A 125 17.02 -2.58 5.27
CA GLY A 125 16.65 -3.97 4.98
C GLY A 125 16.43 -4.18 3.49
N TRP A 126 16.95 -5.28 2.96
CA TRP A 126 16.91 -5.66 1.55
C TRP A 126 16.48 -7.11 1.39
N LEU A 127 15.70 -7.41 0.36
CA LEU A 127 15.40 -8.78 -0.02
C LEU A 127 16.54 -9.38 -0.84
N SER A 128 16.79 -10.68 -0.67
CA SER A 128 17.62 -11.43 -1.59
C SER A 128 16.94 -11.56 -2.96
N GLN A 129 17.71 -11.81 -4.01
CA GLN A 129 17.12 -11.99 -5.35
C GLN A 129 16.16 -13.18 -5.41
N ASP A 130 16.52 -14.28 -4.77
CA ASP A 130 15.72 -15.50 -4.77
C ASP A 130 14.39 -15.26 -4.02
N ASP A 131 14.43 -14.67 -2.81
CA ASP A 131 13.21 -14.35 -2.06
C ASP A 131 12.33 -13.34 -2.79
N PHE A 132 12.96 -12.35 -3.48
CA PHE A 132 12.20 -11.36 -4.26
C PHE A 132 11.46 -12.02 -5.42
N VAL A 133 12.16 -12.85 -6.21
CA VAL A 133 11.59 -13.45 -7.43
C VAL A 133 10.62 -14.58 -7.10
N ASP A 134 10.99 -15.47 -6.15
CA ASP A 134 10.25 -16.71 -5.91
C ASP A 134 9.10 -16.53 -4.91
N HIS A 135 9.13 -15.46 -4.08
CA HIS A 135 8.14 -15.27 -3.02
C HIS A 135 7.49 -13.88 -3.05
N PHE A 136 8.26 -12.78 -3.15
CA PHE A 136 7.70 -11.43 -3.15
C PHE A 136 6.97 -11.10 -4.46
N ALA A 137 7.50 -11.59 -5.60
CA ALA A 137 6.94 -11.41 -6.94
C ALA A 137 6.52 -12.76 -7.56
N ALA A 138 6.02 -13.71 -6.75
CA ALA A 138 5.82 -15.12 -7.12
C ALA A 138 4.92 -15.33 -8.34
N ASP A 139 3.93 -14.48 -8.55
CA ASP A 139 2.97 -14.54 -9.66
C ASP A 139 3.23 -13.50 -10.76
N VAL A 140 4.39 -12.84 -10.72
CA VAL A 140 4.84 -11.88 -11.74
C VAL A 140 5.73 -12.62 -12.76
N ASP A 141 5.67 -12.20 -14.04
CA ASP A 141 6.60 -12.71 -15.05
C ASP A 141 8.06 -12.64 -14.56
N PRO A 142 8.84 -13.72 -14.64
CA PRO A 142 10.17 -13.77 -14.03
C PRO A 142 11.17 -12.74 -14.59
N VAL A 143 11.03 -12.30 -15.85
CA VAL A 143 11.87 -11.26 -16.42
C VAL A 143 11.53 -9.91 -15.78
N ARG A 144 10.23 -9.62 -15.63
CA ARG A 144 9.74 -8.43 -14.93
C ARG A 144 10.11 -8.43 -13.45
N ALA A 145 9.96 -9.56 -12.76
CA ALA A 145 10.34 -9.71 -11.35
C ALA A 145 11.84 -9.42 -11.12
N LYS A 146 12.73 -9.93 -11.98
CA LYS A 146 14.16 -9.64 -11.93
C LYS A 146 14.48 -8.16 -12.20
N ALA A 147 13.76 -7.52 -13.11
CA ALA A 147 13.92 -6.08 -13.34
C ALA A 147 13.47 -5.26 -12.13
N MET A 148 12.36 -5.63 -11.50
CA MET A 148 11.87 -5.00 -10.26
C MET A 148 12.84 -5.20 -9.10
N TYR A 149 13.42 -6.40 -8.96
CA TYR A 149 14.50 -6.64 -7.99
C TYR A 149 15.68 -5.69 -8.18
N ALA A 150 16.11 -5.46 -9.43
CA ALA A 150 17.26 -4.61 -9.73
C ALA A 150 17.07 -3.12 -9.35
N VAL A 151 15.81 -2.68 -9.24
CA VAL A 151 15.46 -1.29 -8.85
C VAL A 151 14.90 -1.19 -7.43
N GLN A 152 14.92 -2.27 -6.65
CA GLN A 152 14.40 -2.25 -5.29
C GLN A 152 15.07 -1.16 -4.44
N GLN A 153 14.32 -0.54 -3.55
CA GLN A 153 14.82 0.35 -2.51
C GLN A 153 14.80 -0.35 -1.16
N GLY A 154 15.90 -0.22 -0.40
CA GLY A 154 15.92 -0.70 0.98
C GLY A 154 14.96 0.09 1.86
N LEU A 155 14.34 -0.58 2.83
CA LEU A 155 13.55 0.06 3.88
C LEU A 155 14.39 0.23 5.14
N ALA A 156 14.45 1.43 5.69
CA ALA A 156 15.20 1.69 6.93
C ALA A 156 14.66 0.84 8.09
N SER A 157 15.56 0.30 8.91
CA SER A 157 15.20 -0.53 10.06
C SER A 157 14.30 0.19 11.07
N SER A 158 14.37 1.52 11.16
CA SER A 158 13.46 2.34 11.97
C SER A 158 12.01 2.18 11.57
N ALA A 159 11.69 2.13 10.28
CA ALA A 159 10.32 1.99 9.79
C ALA A 159 9.64 0.68 10.26
N PHE A 160 10.42 -0.37 10.54
CA PHE A 160 9.89 -1.61 11.14
C PHE A 160 9.52 -1.45 12.62
N THR A 161 10.21 -0.55 13.35
CA THR A 161 10.03 -0.36 14.80
C THR A 161 9.19 0.84 15.15
N ASP A 162 8.95 1.74 14.20
CA ASP A 162 8.09 2.91 14.39
C ASP A 162 6.69 2.48 14.83
N VAL A 163 6.20 3.12 15.88
CA VAL A 163 4.93 2.78 16.52
C VAL A 163 3.81 3.59 15.90
N MET A 164 2.73 2.92 15.50
CA MET A 164 1.56 3.55 14.90
C MET A 164 0.85 4.47 15.90
N GLY A 165 0.59 5.71 15.47
CA GLY A 165 -0.30 6.65 16.15
C GLY A 165 -1.78 6.29 15.96
N VAL A 166 -2.66 7.28 16.07
CA VAL A 166 -4.09 7.08 15.76
C VAL A 166 -4.23 6.81 14.26
N PRO A 167 -4.77 5.65 13.86
CA PRO A 167 -4.81 5.28 12.46
C PRO A 167 -5.92 6.02 11.68
N ALA A 168 -5.62 6.43 10.45
CA ALA A 168 -6.54 7.16 9.58
C ALA A 168 -7.83 6.38 9.26
N TRP A 169 -7.77 5.05 9.19
CA TRP A 169 -8.93 4.20 8.91
C TRP A 169 -10.01 4.23 10.02
N ARG A 170 -9.73 4.81 11.20
CA ARG A 170 -10.76 5.03 12.23
C ARG A 170 -11.75 6.14 11.89
N SER A 171 -11.36 7.06 11.00
CA SER A 171 -12.16 8.21 10.58
C SER A 171 -12.52 8.22 9.10
N LEU A 172 -11.87 7.40 8.28
CA LEU A 172 -12.07 7.34 6.84
C LEU A 172 -12.62 5.99 6.40
N PRO A 173 -13.53 5.95 5.41
CA PRO A 173 -13.97 4.71 4.80
C PRO A 173 -12.78 4.00 4.14
N SER A 174 -12.77 2.68 4.23
CA SER A 174 -11.64 1.87 3.79
C SER A 174 -12.10 0.71 2.91
N TRP A 175 -11.26 0.38 1.92
CA TRP A 175 -11.40 -0.77 1.03
C TRP A 175 -10.13 -1.61 1.13
N TYR A 176 -10.27 -2.91 0.99
CA TYR A 176 -9.14 -3.82 1.14
C TYR A 176 -9.18 -4.94 0.08
N LEU A 177 -8.04 -5.15 -0.59
CA LEU A 177 -7.79 -6.32 -1.42
C LEU A 177 -6.90 -7.28 -0.65
N VAL A 178 -7.41 -8.48 -0.36
CA VAL A 178 -6.67 -9.61 0.22
C VAL A 178 -6.10 -10.44 -0.91
N ALA A 179 -4.77 -10.62 -0.90
CA ALA A 179 -4.05 -11.48 -1.82
C ALA A 179 -3.93 -12.89 -1.23
N THR A 180 -4.72 -13.86 -1.74
CA THR A 180 -4.85 -15.17 -1.06
C THR A 180 -3.64 -16.08 -1.20
N GLU A 181 -2.66 -15.72 -2.06
CA GLU A 181 -1.40 -16.43 -2.27
C GLU A 181 -0.18 -15.61 -1.83
N ASP A 182 -0.41 -14.56 -1.02
CA ASP A 182 0.65 -13.69 -0.51
C ASP A 182 1.64 -14.44 0.39
N GLN A 183 2.94 -14.31 0.09
CA GLN A 183 4.04 -14.90 0.84
C GLN A 183 4.89 -13.88 1.60
N ALA A 184 4.51 -12.59 1.55
CA ALA A 184 5.13 -11.50 2.31
C ALA A 184 4.27 -11.06 3.50
N ILE A 185 2.94 -11.01 3.33
CA ILE A 185 1.98 -10.81 4.41
C ILE A 185 1.03 -12.03 4.40
N PRO A 186 0.93 -12.79 5.51
CA PRO A 186 0.01 -13.92 5.54
C PRO A 186 -1.43 -13.48 5.25
N PRO A 187 -2.16 -14.16 4.34
CA PRO A 187 -3.53 -13.77 3.97
C PRO A 187 -4.49 -13.66 5.15
N ASP A 188 -4.30 -14.47 6.20
CA ASP A 188 -5.11 -14.38 7.42
C ASP A 188 -4.81 -13.09 8.22
N ALA A 189 -3.59 -12.56 8.15
CA ALA A 189 -3.29 -11.25 8.74
C ALA A 189 -3.96 -10.12 7.94
N GLU A 190 -3.95 -10.21 6.61
CA GLU A 190 -4.65 -9.26 5.75
C GLU A 190 -6.16 -9.24 6.04
N ARG A 191 -6.80 -10.43 6.19
CA ARG A 191 -8.21 -10.55 6.60
C ARG A 191 -8.48 -9.91 7.96
N GLN A 192 -7.56 -10.07 8.92
CA GLN A 192 -7.68 -9.44 10.23
C GLN A 192 -7.59 -7.91 10.13
N PHE A 193 -6.67 -7.37 9.30
CA PHE A 193 -6.59 -5.94 9.05
C PHE A 193 -7.88 -5.41 8.42
N ALA A 194 -8.35 -6.04 7.36
CA ALA A 194 -9.59 -5.68 6.68
C ALA A 194 -10.81 -5.69 7.62
N SER A 195 -10.92 -6.74 8.43
CA SER A 195 -12.02 -6.92 9.40
C SER A 195 -11.99 -5.84 10.48
N ARG A 196 -10.82 -5.52 11.08
CA ARG A 196 -10.72 -4.50 12.13
C ARG A 196 -11.06 -3.09 11.64
N MET A 197 -10.77 -2.80 10.36
CA MET A 197 -11.11 -1.53 9.73
C MET A 197 -12.60 -1.44 9.34
N GLY A 198 -13.33 -2.55 9.33
CA GLY A 198 -14.64 -2.62 8.69
C GLY A 198 -14.59 -2.33 7.19
N ALA A 199 -13.49 -2.68 6.52
CA ALA A 199 -13.26 -2.36 5.13
C ALA A 199 -14.18 -3.12 4.18
N THR A 200 -14.60 -2.48 3.08
CA THR A 200 -15.17 -3.19 1.94
C THR A 200 -14.08 -4.06 1.32
N THR A 201 -14.22 -5.38 1.43
CA THR A 201 -13.13 -6.33 1.14
C THR A 201 -13.43 -7.18 -0.09
N ILE A 202 -12.41 -7.35 -0.94
CA ILE A 202 -12.37 -8.39 -1.98
C ILE A 202 -11.18 -9.30 -1.74
N GLU A 203 -11.26 -10.55 -2.17
CA GLU A 203 -10.17 -11.52 -2.15
C GLU A 203 -9.90 -12.02 -3.56
N ILE A 204 -8.63 -12.08 -3.95
CA ILE A 204 -8.21 -12.58 -5.26
C ILE A 204 -7.05 -13.56 -5.14
N PRO A 205 -6.92 -14.54 -6.06
CA PRO A 205 -5.80 -15.49 -6.08
C PRO A 205 -4.54 -14.83 -6.67
N SER A 206 -3.95 -13.88 -5.95
CA SER A 206 -2.71 -13.20 -6.33
C SER A 206 -1.64 -13.37 -5.26
N GLY A 207 -0.38 -13.24 -5.67
CA GLY A 207 0.75 -13.01 -4.78
C GLY A 207 0.78 -11.58 -4.26
N HIS A 208 1.89 -11.22 -3.59
CA HIS A 208 2.02 -9.93 -2.90
C HIS A 208 1.93 -8.70 -3.82
N LEU A 209 2.39 -8.80 -5.08
CA LEU A 209 2.39 -7.69 -6.03
C LEU A 209 1.11 -7.66 -6.89
N ALA A 210 -0.06 -7.70 -6.26
CA ALA A 210 -1.36 -7.74 -6.94
C ALA A 210 -1.55 -6.62 -7.98
N MET A 211 -0.99 -5.42 -7.76
CA MET A 211 -1.07 -4.31 -8.72
C MET A 211 -0.27 -4.57 -10.02
N VAL A 212 0.65 -5.55 -10.00
CA VAL A 212 1.46 -5.95 -11.15
C VAL A 212 0.86 -7.15 -11.87
N SER A 213 0.41 -8.16 -11.12
CA SER A 213 -0.14 -9.41 -11.66
C SER A 213 -1.63 -9.35 -11.97
N HIS A 214 -2.40 -8.56 -11.21
CA HIS A 214 -3.85 -8.40 -11.29
C HIS A 214 -4.29 -6.92 -11.35
N PRO A 215 -3.72 -6.12 -12.28
CA PRO A 215 -3.97 -4.67 -12.31
C PRO A 215 -5.44 -4.30 -12.57
N ALA A 216 -6.20 -5.18 -13.21
CA ALA A 216 -7.62 -4.93 -13.49
C ALA A 216 -8.45 -4.91 -12.20
N GLU A 217 -8.30 -5.93 -11.35
CA GLU A 217 -9.02 -6.07 -10.08
C GLU A 217 -8.63 -4.96 -9.10
N VAL A 218 -7.34 -4.61 -9.05
CA VAL A 218 -6.85 -3.49 -8.25
C VAL A 218 -7.45 -2.17 -8.73
N THR A 219 -7.49 -1.94 -10.04
CA THR A 219 -8.10 -0.73 -10.64
C THR A 219 -9.58 -0.63 -10.28
N GLU A 220 -10.34 -1.71 -10.40
CA GLU A 220 -11.78 -1.71 -10.10
C GLU A 220 -12.06 -1.45 -8.61
N LEU A 221 -11.24 -1.96 -7.69
CA LEU A 221 -11.39 -1.65 -6.27
C LEU A 221 -11.15 -0.16 -5.99
N ILE A 222 -10.11 0.44 -6.59
CA ILE A 222 -9.82 1.88 -6.45
C ILE A 222 -10.95 2.72 -7.04
N LYS A 223 -11.51 2.35 -8.18
CA LYS A 223 -12.66 3.02 -8.80
C LYS A 223 -13.91 2.94 -7.91
N THR A 224 -14.17 1.76 -7.35
CA THR A 224 -15.29 1.56 -6.41
C THR A 224 -15.17 2.51 -5.21
N ALA A 225 -13.97 2.68 -4.66
CA ALA A 225 -13.71 3.62 -3.59
C ALA A 225 -13.98 5.08 -4.03
N ALA A 226 -13.50 5.47 -5.21
CA ALA A 226 -13.70 6.82 -5.74
C ALA A 226 -15.17 7.16 -5.99
N GLU A 227 -15.91 6.24 -6.58
CA GLU A 227 -17.34 6.42 -6.90
C GLU A 227 -18.22 6.47 -5.64
N THR A 228 -17.93 5.65 -4.64
CA THR A 228 -18.68 5.63 -3.38
C THR A 228 -18.47 6.91 -2.58
N SER A 229 -17.26 7.47 -2.60
CA SER A 229 -16.91 8.70 -1.89
C SER A 229 -17.53 9.94 -2.53
N ASP A 230 -17.70 9.99 -3.86
CA ASP A 230 -18.36 11.07 -4.59
C ASP A 230 -19.84 11.23 -4.19
N VAL A 231 -20.54 10.13 -3.95
CA VAL A 231 -21.97 10.13 -3.54
C VAL A 231 -22.15 10.72 -2.14
N THR A 232 -21.18 10.52 -1.25
CA THR A 232 -21.25 11.01 0.14
C THR A 232 -21.04 12.51 0.22
N THR A 233 -20.11 13.05 -0.56
CA THR A 233 -19.81 14.49 -0.62
C THR A 233 -20.93 15.31 -1.26
N SER A 234 -21.76 14.72 -2.11
CA SER A 234 -22.88 15.38 -2.79
C SER A 234 -24.17 15.48 -1.93
N ARG A 235 -24.19 14.87 -0.74
CA ARG A 235 -25.36 14.83 0.17
C ARG A 235 -25.23 15.70 1.43
N THR A 236 -24.09 16.34 1.62
CA THR A 236 -23.81 17.30 2.71
C THR A 236 -23.78 18.72 2.18
#